data_0092fd094e8b496e8c193697e7df0ae0
#
_entry.id   0092fd094e8b496e8c193697e7df0ae0
#
_cell.length_a   1.000
_cell.length_b   1.000
_cell.length_c   1.000
_cell.angle_alpha   90.00
_cell.angle_beta   90.00
_cell.angle_gamma   90.00
#
_symmetry.space_group_name_H-M   'P 1'
#
loop_
_entity.id
_entity.type
_entity.pdbx_description
1 polymer ?
#
loop_
_entity_poly.entity_id
_entity_poly.type
_entity_poly.pdbx_seq_one_letter_code
_entity_poly.pdbx_strand_id
1 'polypeptide(L)'
;FWYHDSGIKSPSRVESPLAVSEIFQIKEKLNNKNGILVCNPIPKKYALRKAELEPIIENGLKKLQGSIFSGKKLTPAILSHLFKQTKGKTLKSNIELVKNNAIFGSKVALGLN
;
A
#
# COMPACT_ATOMS: atom_id res chain seq x y z
N PHE A 1 2.91 -2.96 -0.06
CA PHE A 1 2.08 -3.08 -1.27
C PHE A 1 1.59 -4.50 -1.52
N TRP A 2 2.42 -5.52 -1.28
CA TRP A 2 2.14 -6.89 -1.68
C TRP A 2 1.79 -7.82 -0.53
N TYR A 3 2.07 -7.42 0.71
CA TYR A 3 1.75 -8.19 1.90
C TYR A 3 0.45 -7.70 2.53
N HIS A 4 -0.34 -8.63 3.04
CA HIS A 4 -1.52 -8.26 3.82
C HIS A 4 -1.15 -7.69 5.19
N ASP A 5 -0.09 -8.21 5.78
CA ASP A 5 0.48 -7.74 7.04
C ASP A 5 1.97 -7.44 6.84
N SER A 6 2.37 -6.22 7.14
CA SER A 6 3.78 -5.79 7.07
C SER A 6 4.59 -6.17 8.32
N GLY A 7 3.94 -6.55 9.41
CA GLY A 7 4.53 -6.71 10.73
C GLY A 7 4.80 -5.38 11.46
N ILE A 8 4.51 -4.24 10.82
CA ILE A 8 4.67 -2.91 11.41
C ILE A 8 3.30 -2.42 11.86
N LYS A 9 3.20 -2.03 13.14
CA LYS A 9 1.95 -1.50 13.70
C LYS A 9 1.86 0.00 13.44
N SER A 10 0.69 0.47 12.98
CA SER A 10 0.38 1.89 12.94
C SER A 10 0.02 2.40 14.36
N PRO A 11 0.15 3.70 14.63
CA PRO A 11 -0.21 4.28 15.93
C PRO A 11 -1.68 4.06 16.29
N SER A 12 -2.57 4.03 15.29
CA SER A 12 -4.01 3.84 15.47
C SER A 12 -4.53 2.81 14.48
N ARG A 13 -5.58 2.10 14.88
CA ARG A 13 -6.28 1.13 14.05
C ARG A 13 -7.79 1.42 14.08
N VAL A 14 -8.42 1.28 12.92
CA VAL A 14 -9.87 1.34 12.76
C VAL A 14 -10.35 0.12 11.99
N GLU A 15 -11.59 -0.29 12.24
CA GLU A 15 -12.12 -1.54 11.70
C GLU A 15 -13.07 -1.32 10.50
N SER A 16 -13.42 -0.07 10.20
CA SER A 16 -14.38 0.21 9.14
C SER A 16 -14.11 1.54 8.42
N PRO A 17 -14.57 1.68 7.16
CA PRO A 17 -14.56 2.96 6.46
C PRO A 17 -15.35 4.05 7.18
N LEU A 18 -16.46 3.68 7.85
CA LEU A 18 -17.28 4.61 8.61
C LEU A 18 -16.51 5.25 9.76
N ALA A 19 -15.71 4.46 10.50
CA ALA A 19 -14.86 4.99 11.57
C ALA A 19 -13.85 6.03 11.05
N VAL A 20 -13.34 5.87 9.82
CA VAL A 20 -12.48 6.88 9.19
C VAL A 20 -13.27 8.16 8.93
N SER A 21 -14.51 8.05 8.43
CA SER A 21 -15.40 9.20 8.19
C SER A 21 -15.70 9.95 9.48
N GLU A 22 -16.00 9.24 10.56
CA GLU A 22 -16.26 9.81 11.89
C GLU A 22 -15.03 10.57 12.42
N ILE A 23 -13.84 9.97 12.32
CA ILE A 23 -12.58 10.63 12.70
C ILE A 23 -12.39 11.91 11.90
N PHE A 24 -12.65 11.89 10.60
CA PHE A 24 -12.54 13.06 9.74
C PHE A 24 -13.52 14.16 10.19
N GLN A 25 -14.77 13.83 10.44
CA GLN A 25 -15.79 14.79 10.90
C GLN A 25 -15.45 15.41 12.26
N ILE A 26 -14.95 14.60 13.21
CA ILE A 26 -14.49 15.09 14.52
C ILE A 26 -13.31 16.05 14.34
N LYS A 27 -12.35 15.67 13.50
CA LYS A 27 -11.18 16.48 13.18
C LYS A 27 -11.58 17.86 12.60
N GLU A 28 -12.55 17.89 11.70
CA GLU A 28 -13.06 19.15 11.14
C GLU A 28 -13.74 20.02 12.21
N LYS A 29 -14.56 19.42 13.10
CA LYS A 29 -15.18 20.13 14.25
C LYS A 29 -14.15 20.74 15.19
N LEU A 30 -13.00 20.08 15.35
CA LEU A 30 -11.89 20.57 16.17
C LEU A 30 -10.99 21.58 15.41
N ASN A 31 -11.35 21.96 14.19
CA ASN A 31 -10.58 22.83 13.31
C ASN A 31 -9.13 22.35 13.08
N ASN A 32 -8.91 21.03 13.11
CA ASN A 32 -7.61 20.42 12.87
C ASN A 32 -7.42 20.22 11.36
N LYS A 33 -6.49 20.96 10.75
CA LYS A 33 -6.22 20.95 9.30
C LYS A 33 -5.19 19.89 8.86
N ASN A 34 -4.69 19.06 9.75
CA ASN A 34 -3.75 18.00 9.40
C ASN A 34 -4.42 16.94 8.48
N GLY A 35 -3.64 16.32 7.59
CA GLY A 35 -4.11 15.19 6.79
C GLY A 35 -4.31 13.92 7.61
N ILE A 36 -5.06 12.98 7.05
CA ILE A 36 -5.20 11.62 7.58
C ILE A 36 -4.61 10.66 6.55
N LEU A 37 -3.62 9.87 6.97
CA LEU A 37 -3.08 8.77 6.16
C LEU A 37 -3.75 7.46 6.59
N VAL A 38 -4.49 6.84 5.69
CA VAL A 38 -5.12 5.54 5.91
C VAL A 38 -4.33 4.46 5.21
N CYS A 39 -3.76 3.53 5.97
CA CYS A 39 -3.04 2.38 5.45
C CYS A 39 -4.01 1.21 5.28
N ASN A 40 -4.58 1.05 4.08
CA ASN A 40 -5.50 -0.02 3.76
C ASN A 40 -4.74 -1.21 3.17
N PRO A 41 -4.73 -2.40 3.81
CA PRO A 41 -3.96 -3.54 3.31
C PRO A 41 -4.60 -4.17 2.09
N ILE A 42 -3.76 -4.83 1.26
CA ILE A 42 -4.25 -5.68 0.17
C ILE A 42 -5.13 -6.82 0.74
N PRO A 43 -6.23 -7.20 0.07
CA PRO A 43 -7.00 -8.37 0.47
C PRO A 43 -6.15 -9.64 0.51
N LYS A 44 -6.32 -10.47 1.54
CA LYS A 44 -5.51 -11.69 1.76
C LYS A 44 -5.38 -12.59 0.53
N LYS A 45 -6.47 -12.75 -0.22
CA LYS A 45 -6.50 -13.60 -1.44
C LYS A 45 -5.59 -13.13 -2.57
N TYR A 46 -5.17 -11.87 -2.55
CA TYR A 46 -4.28 -11.27 -3.56
C TYR A 46 -2.90 -10.93 -3.00
N ALA A 47 -2.70 -11.12 -1.69
CA ALA A 47 -1.42 -10.89 -1.05
C ALA A 47 -0.38 -11.93 -1.50
N LEU A 48 0.86 -11.49 -1.64
CA LEU A 48 1.99 -12.36 -1.91
C LEU A 48 2.67 -12.73 -0.59
N ARG A 49 3.31 -13.91 -0.57
CA ARG A 49 4.03 -14.35 0.61
C ARG A 49 5.36 -13.62 0.74
N LYS A 50 5.64 -13.12 1.94
CA LYS A 50 6.87 -12.41 2.26
C LYS A 50 8.11 -13.23 1.93
N ALA A 51 8.11 -14.50 2.32
CA ALA A 51 9.21 -15.43 2.05
C ALA A 51 9.53 -15.63 0.55
N GLU A 52 8.53 -15.46 -0.33
CA GLU A 52 8.75 -15.56 -1.79
C GLU A 52 9.28 -14.25 -2.37
N LEU A 53 8.86 -13.12 -1.84
CA LEU A 53 9.12 -11.83 -2.45
C LEU A 53 10.39 -11.16 -1.92
N GLU A 54 10.73 -11.31 -0.63
CA GLU A 54 11.90 -10.67 -0.03
C GLU A 54 13.22 -11.02 -0.74
N PRO A 55 13.52 -12.29 -1.06
CA PRO A 55 14.76 -12.61 -1.78
C PRO A 55 14.85 -11.93 -3.15
N ILE A 56 13.69 -11.76 -3.83
CA ILE A 56 13.64 -11.10 -5.14
C ILE A 56 13.88 -9.59 -4.98
N ILE A 57 13.31 -8.97 -3.95
CA ILE A 57 13.53 -7.55 -3.63
C ILE A 57 15.00 -7.30 -3.31
N GLU A 58 15.59 -8.10 -2.42
CA GLU A 58 17.00 -7.97 -2.04
C GLU A 58 17.95 -8.12 -3.24
N ASN A 59 17.68 -9.11 -4.10
CA ASN A 59 18.46 -9.32 -5.32
C ASN A 59 18.31 -8.11 -6.27
N GLY A 60 17.10 -7.59 -6.43
CA GLY A 60 16.86 -6.38 -7.21
C GLY A 60 17.61 -5.17 -6.69
N LEU A 61 17.56 -4.95 -5.37
CA LEU A 61 18.28 -3.86 -4.72
C LEU A 61 19.80 -3.98 -4.91
N LYS A 62 20.37 -5.18 -4.70
CA LYS A 62 21.80 -5.44 -4.91
C LYS A 62 22.23 -5.15 -6.34
N LYS A 63 21.45 -5.57 -7.34
CA LYS A 63 21.73 -5.31 -8.76
C LYS A 63 21.67 -3.82 -9.12
N LEU A 64 20.86 -3.04 -8.41
CA LEU A 64 20.66 -1.63 -8.66
C LEU A 64 21.60 -0.71 -7.85
N GLN A 65 22.23 -1.22 -6.79
CA GLN A 65 23.16 -0.47 -5.94
C GLN A 65 24.44 0.03 -6.64
N GLY A 66 24.78 -0.52 -7.81
CA GLY A 66 25.93 -0.06 -8.63
C GLY A 66 25.52 0.74 -9.87
N SER A 67 24.24 1.01 -10.06
CA SER A 67 23.72 1.64 -11.27
C SER A 67 23.32 3.12 -11.04
N ILE A 68 23.20 3.85 -12.17
CA ILE A 68 22.81 5.28 -12.22
C ILE A 68 21.38 5.54 -11.67
N PHE A 69 20.70 4.50 -11.17
CA PHE A 69 19.34 4.60 -10.64
C PHE A 69 19.35 5.12 -9.19
N SER A 70 19.15 6.42 -9.05
CA SER A 70 18.96 7.07 -7.73
C SER A 70 17.62 7.82 -7.70
N GLY A 71 17.07 7.99 -6.51
CA GLY A 71 15.85 8.76 -6.29
C GLY A 71 14.64 8.25 -7.07
N LYS A 72 14.00 9.11 -7.84
CA LYS A 72 12.73 8.83 -8.55
C LYS A 72 12.79 7.67 -9.55
N LYS A 73 13.99 7.28 -10.04
CA LYS A 73 14.15 6.18 -11.01
C LYS A 73 14.30 4.82 -10.35
N LEU A 74 14.64 4.75 -9.08
CA LEU A 74 14.87 3.50 -8.37
C LEU A 74 13.58 2.67 -8.21
N THR A 75 12.48 3.31 -7.82
CA THR A 75 11.20 2.62 -7.61
C THR A 75 10.66 1.97 -8.89
N PRO A 76 10.59 2.65 -10.05
CA PRO A 76 10.19 2.00 -11.31
C PRO A 76 11.10 0.84 -11.71
N ALA A 77 12.41 0.95 -11.47
CA ALA A 77 13.37 -0.11 -11.80
C ALA A 77 13.13 -1.36 -10.93
N ILE A 78 12.92 -1.19 -9.63
CA ILE A 78 12.58 -2.30 -8.71
C ILE A 78 11.24 -2.94 -9.12
N LEU A 79 10.22 -2.14 -9.41
CA LEU A 79 8.91 -2.66 -9.83
C LEU A 79 9.01 -3.48 -11.13
N SER A 80 9.80 -3.01 -12.11
CA SER A 80 10.06 -3.77 -13.34
C SER A 80 10.79 -5.09 -13.07
N HIS A 81 11.78 -5.07 -12.18
CA HIS A 81 12.50 -6.30 -11.78
C HIS A 81 11.54 -7.30 -11.13
N LEU A 82 10.74 -6.87 -10.18
CA LEU A 82 9.75 -7.69 -9.49
C LEU A 82 8.70 -8.27 -10.45
N PHE A 83 8.21 -7.46 -11.37
CA PHE A 83 7.26 -7.92 -12.40
C PHE A 83 7.83 -9.08 -13.20
N LYS A 84 9.07 -8.94 -13.69
CA LYS A 84 9.75 -9.99 -14.49
C LYS A 84 9.99 -11.25 -13.66
N GLN A 85 10.52 -11.12 -12.44
CA GLN A 85 10.88 -12.26 -11.58
C GLN A 85 9.65 -13.02 -11.07
N THR A 86 8.53 -12.33 -10.86
CA THR A 86 7.28 -12.95 -10.37
C THR A 86 6.32 -13.34 -11.50
N LYS A 87 6.73 -13.24 -12.76
CA LYS A 87 5.89 -13.51 -13.94
C LYS A 87 4.55 -12.75 -13.88
N GLY A 88 4.61 -11.47 -13.49
CA GLY A 88 3.47 -10.58 -13.42
C GLY A 88 2.61 -10.67 -12.15
N LYS A 89 2.90 -11.56 -11.20
CA LYS A 89 2.11 -11.69 -9.97
C LYS A 89 2.08 -10.38 -9.15
N THR A 90 3.20 -9.65 -9.08
CA THR A 90 3.27 -8.37 -8.37
C THR A 90 2.38 -7.31 -9.01
N LEU A 91 2.27 -7.27 -10.33
CA LEU A 91 1.36 -6.35 -11.02
C LEU A 91 -0.11 -6.70 -10.73
N LYS A 92 -0.48 -7.97 -10.83
CA LYS A 92 -1.84 -8.42 -10.50
C LYS A 92 -2.21 -8.06 -9.06
N SER A 93 -1.33 -8.33 -8.12
CA SER A 93 -1.49 -7.98 -6.72
C SER A 93 -1.69 -6.46 -6.53
N ASN A 94 -0.89 -5.63 -7.20
CA ASN A 94 -0.99 -4.18 -7.11
C ASN A 94 -2.29 -3.63 -7.72
N ILE A 95 -2.76 -4.18 -8.83
CA ILE A 95 -4.07 -3.83 -9.42
C ILE A 95 -5.19 -4.07 -8.42
N GLU A 96 -5.19 -5.22 -7.75
CA GLU A 96 -6.21 -5.56 -6.75
C GLU A 96 -6.12 -4.67 -5.50
N LEU A 97 -4.91 -4.25 -5.11
CA LEU A 97 -4.72 -3.25 -4.06
C LEU A 97 -5.35 -1.90 -4.45
N VAL A 98 -5.10 -1.41 -5.66
CA VAL A 98 -5.68 -0.14 -6.14
C VAL A 98 -7.20 -0.20 -6.19
N LYS A 99 -7.77 -1.30 -6.68
CA LYS A 99 -9.23 -1.52 -6.66
C LYS A 99 -9.79 -1.50 -5.24
N ASN A 100 -9.13 -2.19 -4.30
CA ASN A 100 -9.54 -2.23 -2.91
C ASN A 100 -9.48 -0.84 -2.26
N ASN A 101 -8.45 -0.06 -2.58
CA ASN A 101 -8.32 1.32 -2.09
C ASN A 101 -9.42 2.23 -2.64
N ALA A 102 -9.77 2.10 -3.92
CA ALA A 102 -10.86 2.86 -4.52
C ALA A 102 -12.22 2.53 -3.87
N ILE A 103 -12.50 1.25 -3.65
CA ILE A 103 -13.72 0.78 -2.95
C ILE A 103 -13.75 1.32 -1.51
N PHE A 104 -12.65 1.22 -0.80
CA PHE A 104 -12.55 1.71 0.57
C PHE A 104 -12.76 3.23 0.63
N GLY A 105 -12.08 3.99 -0.23
CA GLY A 105 -12.23 5.44 -0.32
C GLY A 105 -13.66 5.88 -0.65
N SER A 106 -14.34 5.18 -1.57
CA SER A 106 -15.74 5.44 -1.89
C SER A 106 -16.65 5.24 -0.67
N LYS A 107 -16.42 4.20 0.14
CA LYS A 107 -17.18 3.96 1.37
C LYS A 107 -16.93 5.02 2.43
N VAL A 108 -15.69 5.51 2.55
CA VAL A 108 -15.37 6.64 3.43
C VAL A 108 -16.12 7.90 2.98
N ALA A 109 -16.10 8.20 1.68
CA ALA A 109 -16.81 9.35 1.13
C ALA A 109 -18.32 9.30 1.38
N LEU A 110 -18.95 8.14 1.24
CA LEU A 110 -20.37 7.94 1.57
C LEU A 110 -20.67 8.22 3.04
N GLY A 111 -19.76 7.91 3.96
CA GLY A 111 -19.91 8.19 5.38
C GLY A 111 -19.72 9.65 5.77
N LEU A 112 -19.29 10.52 4.84
CA LEU A 112 -19.14 11.96 5.05
C LEU A 112 -20.42 12.75 4.69
N ASN A 113 -21.33 12.13 3.99
CA ASN A 113 -22.64 12.69 3.66
C ASN A 113 -23.64 12.39 4.77
#